data_32a717c9ad3b8e9e4407a3b74a31d4f6
#
_entry.id   32a717c9ad3b8e9e4407a3b74a31d4f6
#
_cell.length_a   1.000
_cell.length_b   1.000
_cell.length_c   1.000
_cell.angle_alpha   90.00
_cell.angle_beta   90.00
_cell.angle_gamma   90.00
#
_symmetry.space_group_name_H-M   'P 1'
#
loop_
_entity.id
_entity.type
_entity.pdbx_description
1 polymer ?
#
loop_
_entity_poly.entity_id
_entity_poly.type
_entity_poly.pdbx_seq_one_letter_code
_entity_poly.pdbx_strand_id
1 'polypeptide(L)'
;RLRDIKDKKVASILIERRELTELIGSQIIKYLESNPMVAYTDSGSGFIEIRAAQNKKSVLIEELKKRDSEKNGKILAIGDNDNDIDLFKMADISVAVANSSSTARKTADYLCRRDCAEGYLDMLMVIETAKRYWK
;
A
#
# COMPACT_ATOMS: atom_id res chain seq x y z
N ARG A 1 15.05 -17.64 -15.28
CA ARG A 1 16.50 -17.49 -14.98
C ARG A 1 16.85 -16.00 -14.94
N LEU A 2 17.75 -15.57 -14.06
CA LEU A 2 18.16 -14.15 -13.93
C LEU A 2 18.69 -13.55 -15.24
N ARG A 3 19.22 -14.37 -16.13
CA ARG A 3 19.71 -13.93 -17.47
C ARG A 3 18.60 -13.36 -18.35
N ASP A 4 17.36 -13.78 -18.16
CA ASP A 4 16.23 -13.41 -19.03
C ASP A 4 15.65 -12.03 -18.71
N ILE A 5 16.13 -11.40 -17.62
CA ILE A 5 15.65 -10.07 -17.16
C ILE A 5 16.72 -8.98 -17.23
N LYS A 6 17.93 -9.30 -17.71
CA LYS A 6 19.10 -8.40 -17.68
C LYS A 6 18.83 -7.01 -18.31
N ASP A 7 18.00 -6.97 -19.36
CA ASP A 7 17.69 -5.74 -20.10
C ASP A 7 16.23 -5.28 -19.90
N LYS A 8 15.52 -5.86 -18.92
CA LYS A 8 14.13 -5.50 -18.62
C LYS A 8 14.05 -4.59 -17.42
N LYS A 9 13.12 -3.63 -17.47
CA LYS A 9 12.75 -2.84 -16.29
C LYS A 9 11.91 -3.72 -15.36
N VAL A 10 12.44 -4.03 -14.19
CA VAL A 10 11.76 -4.83 -13.17
C VAL A 10 11.06 -3.87 -12.22
N ALA A 11 9.74 -3.96 -12.10
CA ALA A 11 8.95 -3.12 -11.21
C ALA A 11 8.99 -3.62 -9.77
N SER A 12 8.83 -4.93 -9.57
CA SER A 12 8.97 -5.61 -8.28
C SER A 12 9.43 -7.05 -8.45
N ILE A 13 9.91 -7.63 -7.35
CA ILE A 13 10.28 -9.04 -7.24
C ILE A 13 9.43 -9.65 -6.14
N LEU A 14 8.73 -10.75 -6.45
CA LEU A 14 7.98 -11.53 -5.47
C LEU A 14 8.75 -12.80 -5.15
N ILE A 15 8.97 -13.03 -3.84
CA ILE A 15 9.61 -14.24 -3.33
C ILE A 15 8.56 -15.00 -2.53
N GLU A 16 8.30 -16.25 -2.88
CA GLU A 16 7.39 -17.11 -2.15
C GLU A 16 8.08 -17.66 -0.90
N ARG A 17 7.53 -17.37 0.28
CA ARG A 17 8.14 -17.73 1.56
C ARG A 17 8.27 -19.23 1.78
N ARG A 18 7.33 -20.02 1.29
CA ARG A 18 7.38 -21.49 1.43
C ARG A 18 8.59 -22.12 0.72
N GLU A 19 9.16 -21.43 -0.26
CA GLU A 19 10.37 -21.88 -0.97
C GLU A 19 11.65 -21.50 -0.23
N LEU A 20 11.55 -20.77 0.88
CA LEU A 20 12.69 -20.34 1.68
C LEU A 20 12.78 -21.15 2.98
N THR A 21 13.99 -21.58 3.33
CA THR A 21 14.26 -22.00 4.69
C THR A 21 14.21 -20.76 5.62
N GLU A 22 13.93 -20.96 6.90
CA GLU A 22 13.88 -19.87 7.88
C GLU A 22 15.20 -19.07 7.91
N LEU A 23 16.33 -19.76 7.81
CA LEU A 23 17.65 -19.16 7.77
C LEU A 23 17.82 -18.23 6.54
N ILE A 24 17.46 -18.71 5.35
CA ILE A 24 17.59 -17.93 4.11
C ILE A 24 16.61 -16.74 4.15
N GLY A 25 15.39 -16.94 4.62
CA GLY A 25 14.40 -15.86 4.79
C GLY A 25 14.93 -14.74 5.69
N SER A 26 15.49 -15.08 6.83
CA SER A 26 16.08 -14.12 7.78
C SER A 26 17.28 -13.36 7.18
N GLN A 27 18.13 -14.04 6.42
CA GLN A 27 19.27 -13.41 5.75
C GLN A 27 18.80 -12.42 4.67
N ILE A 28 17.77 -12.78 3.88
CA ILE A 28 17.19 -11.89 2.86
C ILE A 28 16.63 -10.65 3.53
N ILE A 29 15.82 -10.79 4.57
CA ILE A 29 15.23 -9.63 5.28
C ILE A 29 16.32 -8.73 5.83
N LYS A 30 17.33 -9.28 6.51
CA LYS A 30 18.46 -8.50 7.03
C LYS A 30 19.21 -7.72 5.94
N TYR A 31 19.40 -8.34 4.78
CA TYR A 31 20.02 -7.67 3.63
C TYR A 31 19.14 -6.50 3.11
N LEU A 32 17.82 -6.73 2.99
CA LEU A 32 16.87 -5.72 2.53
C LEU A 32 16.80 -4.53 3.49
N GLU A 33 16.77 -4.78 4.81
CA GLU A 33 16.80 -3.75 5.84
C GLU A 33 18.07 -2.89 5.80
N SER A 34 19.20 -3.49 5.42
CA SER A 34 20.48 -2.77 5.31
C SER A 34 20.64 -2.01 4.00
N ASN A 35 19.76 -2.20 3.02
CA ASN A 35 19.88 -1.63 1.67
C ASN A 35 18.89 -0.47 1.44
N PRO A 36 19.33 0.80 1.46
CA PRO A 36 18.45 1.95 1.30
C PRO A 36 17.83 2.11 -0.10
N MET A 37 18.34 1.38 -1.09
CA MET A 37 17.85 1.45 -2.48
C MET A 37 16.58 0.63 -2.72
N VAL A 38 16.23 -0.24 -1.79
CA VAL A 38 15.06 -1.12 -1.90
C VAL A 38 14.13 -0.95 -0.73
N ALA A 39 12.86 -1.15 -0.98
CA ALA A 39 11.83 -1.34 0.04
C ALA A 39 11.25 -2.74 -0.11
N TYR A 40 10.85 -3.34 0.98
CA TYR A 40 10.16 -4.63 0.95
C TYR A 40 8.88 -4.57 1.79
N THR A 41 7.96 -5.44 1.45
CA THR A 41 6.74 -5.71 2.22
C THR A 41 6.65 -7.21 2.45
N ASP A 42 6.58 -7.60 3.71
CA ASP A 42 6.20 -8.95 4.09
C ASP A 42 4.70 -8.96 4.33
N SER A 43 3.95 -9.39 3.33
CA SER A 43 2.48 -9.28 3.33
C SER A 43 1.78 -10.26 4.28
N GLY A 44 2.53 -11.14 4.96
CA GLY A 44 1.93 -12.23 5.74
C GLY A 44 1.15 -13.26 4.89
N SER A 45 0.89 -12.95 3.63
CA SER A 45 0.19 -13.80 2.66
C SER A 45 1.11 -14.84 1.99
N GLY A 46 2.29 -15.04 2.53
CA GLY A 46 3.26 -16.03 2.03
C GLY A 46 4.25 -15.48 1.00
N PHE A 47 4.27 -14.18 0.75
CA PHE A 47 5.19 -13.53 -0.18
C PHE A 47 5.96 -12.38 0.47
N ILE A 48 7.24 -12.25 0.06
CA ILE A 48 8.03 -11.04 0.28
C ILE A 48 8.06 -10.30 -1.06
N GLU A 49 7.49 -9.10 -1.09
CA GLU A 49 7.58 -8.21 -2.25
C GLU A 49 8.75 -7.23 -2.06
N ILE A 50 9.64 -7.19 -3.04
CA ILE A 50 10.79 -6.27 -3.07
C ILE A 50 10.59 -5.30 -4.23
N ARG A 51 10.73 -4.00 -3.98
CA ARG A 51 10.62 -2.93 -4.98
C ARG A 51 11.70 -1.88 -4.77
N ALA A 52 11.90 -1.00 -5.74
CA ALA A 52 12.78 0.14 -5.56
C ALA A 52 12.24 1.05 -4.45
N ALA A 53 13.11 1.60 -3.60
CA ALA A 53 12.72 2.41 -2.44
C ALA A 53 11.89 3.66 -2.82
N GLN A 54 12.13 4.23 -4.00
CA GLN A 54 11.37 5.37 -4.53
C GLN A 54 9.96 5.01 -5.03
N ASN A 55 9.66 3.71 -5.26
CA ASN A 55 8.36 3.26 -5.74
C ASN A 55 7.36 3.12 -4.58
N LYS A 56 7.11 4.22 -3.88
CA LYS A 56 6.11 4.29 -2.81
C LYS A 56 4.74 4.60 -3.40
N LYS A 57 3.68 4.03 -2.83
CA LYS A 57 2.29 4.35 -3.21
C LYS A 57 1.96 5.84 -3.03
N SER A 58 2.61 6.50 -2.08
CA SER A 58 2.46 7.94 -1.81
C SER A 58 2.84 8.85 -2.99
N VAL A 59 3.74 8.41 -3.89
CA VAL A 59 4.08 9.16 -5.12
C VAL A 59 2.85 9.43 -5.98
N LEU A 60 1.86 8.52 -5.97
CA LEU A 60 0.59 8.72 -6.68
C LEU A 60 -0.17 9.93 -6.13
N ILE A 61 -0.20 10.12 -4.81
CA ILE A 61 -0.88 11.26 -4.18
C ILE A 61 -0.19 12.57 -4.56
N GLU A 62 1.15 12.60 -4.57
CA GLU A 62 1.89 13.78 -5.01
C GLU A 62 1.53 14.18 -6.44
N GLU A 63 1.45 13.18 -7.33
CA GLU A 63 1.04 13.42 -8.72
C GLU A 63 -0.42 13.88 -8.84
N LEU A 64 -1.33 13.28 -8.08
CA LEU A 64 -2.74 13.71 -8.05
C LEU A 64 -2.86 15.13 -7.54
N LYS A 65 -2.18 15.50 -6.46
CA LYS A 65 -2.19 16.86 -5.91
C LYS A 65 -1.64 17.89 -6.91
N LYS A 66 -0.62 17.55 -7.68
CA LYS A 66 -0.10 18.43 -8.75
C LYS A 66 -1.10 18.64 -9.88
N ARG A 67 -1.80 17.58 -10.30
CA ARG A 67 -2.79 17.63 -11.40
C ARG A 67 -4.09 18.35 -11.01
N ASP A 68 -4.51 18.23 -9.76
CA ASP A 68 -5.78 18.74 -9.24
C ASP A 68 -5.64 20.02 -8.41
N SER A 69 -4.47 20.68 -8.46
CA SER A 69 -4.19 21.91 -7.71
C SER A 69 -5.22 23.02 -7.96
N GLU A 70 -5.91 23.01 -9.08
CA GLU A 70 -6.95 23.99 -9.44
C GLU A 70 -8.38 23.59 -9.03
N LYS A 71 -8.62 22.32 -8.66
CA LYS A 71 -9.99 21.80 -8.47
C LYS A 71 -10.46 21.66 -7.03
N ASN A 72 -9.62 21.97 -6.05
CA ASN A 72 -9.92 21.80 -4.60
C ASN A 72 -10.46 20.40 -4.22
N GLY A 73 -10.13 19.39 -5.01
CA GLY A 73 -10.52 18.01 -4.74
C GLY A 73 -9.86 17.47 -3.48
N LYS A 74 -10.59 16.65 -2.70
CA LYS A 74 -10.06 15.94 -1.56
C LYS A 74 -9.65 14.53 -1.96
N ILE A 75 -8.51 14.07 -1.43
CA ILE A 75 -7.98 12.73 -1.66
C ILE A 75 -8.37 11.85 -0.51
N LEU A 76 -9.13 10.79 -0.80
CA LEU A 76 -9.42 9.73 0.14
C LEU A 76 -8.58 8.51 -0.21
N ALA A 77 -7.82 8.00 0.76
CA ALA A 77 -7.05 6.76 0.64
C ALA A 77 -7.72 5.63 1.41
N ILE A 78 -7.81 4.46 0.79
CA ILE A 78 -8.29 3.23 1.43
C ILE A 78 -7.20 2.17 1.33
N GLY A 79 -6.94 1.44 2.40
CA GLY A 79 -5.91 0.40 2.43
C GLY A 79 -6.09 -0.60 3.56
N ASP A 80 -5.23 -1.60 3.58
CA ASP A 80 -5.29 -2.73 4.52
C ASP A 80 -3.96 -3.10 5.15
N ASN A 81 -2.83 -2.61 4.62
CA ASN A 81 -1.53 -3.11 5.02
C ASN A 81 -0.51 -2.00 5.32
N ASP A 82 0.63 -2.36 5.86
CA ASP A 82 1.70 -1.43 6.26
C ASP A 82 2.28 -0.65 5.08
N ASN A 83 2.20 -1.19 3.87
CA ASN A 83 2.59 -0.47 2.65
C ASN A 83 1.63 0.67 2.25
N ASP A 84 0.47 0.80 2.92
CA ASP A 84 -0.51 1.86 2.71
C ASP A 84 -0.33 3.03 3.70
N ILE A 85 0.52 2.89 4.71
CA ILE A 85 0.70 3.90 5.76
C ILE A 85 1.19 5.24 5.19
N ASP A 86 2.14 5.22 4.26
CA ASP A 86 2.62 6.44 3.61
C ASP A 86 1.50 7.11 2.78
N LEU A 87 0.63 6.30 2.16
CA LEU A 87 -0.54 6.76 1.43
C LEU A 87 -1.54 7.45 2.39
N PHE A 88 -1.83 6.83 3.54
CA PHE A 88 -2.71 7.38 4.57
C PHE A 88 -2.24 8.73 5.08
N LYS A 89 -0.95 8.86 5.40
CA LYS A 89 -0.36 10.11 5.91
C LYS A 89 -0.42 11.28 4.93
N MET A 90 -0.52 11.01 3.64
CA MET A 90 -0.53 12.02 2.58
C MET A 90 -1.92 12.35 2.05
N ALA A 91 -2.90 11.49 2.29
CA ALA A 91 -4.30 11.72 1.93
C ALA A 91 -4.95 12.78 2.83
N ASP A 92 -6.04 13.38 2.37
CA ASP A 92 -6.88 14.26 3.20
C ASP A 92 -7.75 13.46 4.17
N ILE A 93 -8.11 12.23 3.78
CA ILE A 93 -8.88 11.27 4.57
C ILE A 93 -8.31 9.88 4.30
N SER A 94 -8.07 9.14 5.36
CA SER A 94 -7.56 7.77 5.29
C SER A 94 -8.52 6.79 5.95
N VAL A 95 -8.68 5.63 5.31
CA VAL A 95 -9.63 4.60 5.73
C VAL A 95 -8.95 3.23 5.71
N ALA A 96 -9.01 2.51 6.81
CA ALA A 96 -8.59 1.11 6.88
C ALA A 96 -9.80 0.17 6.83
N VAL A 97 -9.67 -0.96 6.12
CA VAL A 97 -10.70 -2.03 6.16
C VAL A 97 -10.58 -2.83 7.46
N ALA A 98 -11.63 -3.58 7.84
CA ALA A 98 -11.71 -4.21 9.15
C ALA A 98 -10.62 -5.28 9.38
N ASN A 99 -10.17 -5.98 8.35
CA ASN A 99 -9.09 -6.96 8.43
C ASN A 99 -7.68 -6.37 8.20
N SER A 100 -7.53 -5.05 8.26
CA SER A 100 -6.23 -4.39 8.03
C SER A 100 -5.22 -4.67 9.16
N SER A 101 -3.94 -4.43 8.87
CA SER A 101 -2.86 -4.56 9.85
C SER A 101 -3.07 -3.66 11.07
N SER A 102 -2.50 -4.03 12.21
CA SER A 102 -2.59 -3.24 13.44
C SER A 102 -2.07 -1.81 13.26
N THR A 103 -1.03 -1.63 12.44
CA THR A 103 -0.44 -0.32 12.16
C THR A 103 -1.35 0.50 11.25
N ALA A 104 -1.91 -0.10 10.20
CA ALA A 104 -2.87 0.55 9.31
C ALA A 104 -4.10 1.04 10.08
N ARG A 105 -4.68 0.20 10.96
CA ARG A 105 -5.81 0.59 11.82
C ARG A 105 -5.53 1.77 12.73
N LYS A 106 -4.30 1.87 13.26
CA LYS A 106 -3.91 2.95 14.17
C LYS A 106 -3.59 4.24 13.43
N THR A 107 -3.25 4.15 12.15
CA THR A 107 -2.84 5.29 11.34
C THR A 107 -4.00 5.92 10.60
N ALA A 108 -5.00 5.12 10.19
CA ALA A 108 -6.15 5.61 9.44
C ALA A 108 -7.08 6.46 10.32
N ASP A 109 -7.72 7.47 9.70
CA ASP A 109 -8.73 8.32 10.34
C ASP A 109 -10.01 7.54 10.64
N TYR A 110 -10.35 6.57 9.78
CA TYR A 110 -11.56 5.76 9.88
C TYR A 110 -11.28 4.28 9.67
N LEU A 111 -12.05 3.45 10.36
CA LEU A 111 -12.04 2.00 10.23
C LEU A 111 -13.39 1.51 9.68
N CYS A 112 -13.36 0.80 8.56
CA CYS A 112 -14.54 0.11 8.03
C CYS A 112 -14.99 -1.00 8.97
N ARG A 113 -16.30 -1.31 8.93
CA ARG A 113 -16.86 -2.42 9.70
C ARG A 113 -16.68 -3.78 9.03
N ARG A 114 -16.52 -3.78 7.71
CA ARG A 114 -16.35 -4.98 6.87
C ARG A 114 -14.95 -5.12 6.32
N ASP A 115 -14.60 -6.35 5.97
CA ASP A 115 -13.28 -6.74 5.51
C ASP A 115 -13.12 -6.52 4.01
N CYS A 116 -11.87 -6.44 3.55
CA CYS A 116 -11.50 -6.51 2.14
C CYS A 116 -12.39 -5.68 1.20
N ALA A 117 -12.85 -6.30 0.12
CA ALA A 117 -13.68 -5.64 -0.91
C ALA A 117 -15.01 -5.11 -0.39
N GLU A 118 -15.61 -5.74 0.61
CA GLU A 118 -16.86 -5.25 1.21
C GLU A 118 -16.66 -3.95 1.99
N GLY A 119 -15.52 -3.79 2.67
CA GLY A 119 -15.15 -2.54 3.31
C GLY A 119 -14.96 -1.41 2.31
N TYR A 120 -14.32 -1.69 1.15
CA TYR A 120 -14.21 -0.72 0.06
C TYR A 120 -15.57 -0.32 -0.50
N LEU A 121 -16.47 -1.28 -0.73
CA LEU A 121 -17.83 -1.00 -1.21
C LEU A 121 -18.62 -0.13 -0.23
N ASP A 122 -18.54 -0.40 1.07
CA ASP A 122 -19.20 0.42 2.09
C ASP A 122 -18.78 1.88 2.01
N MET A 123 -17.47 2.10 1.91
CA MET A 123 -16.95 3.46 1.81
C MET A 123 -17.38 4.15 0.52
N LEU A 124 -17.37 3.46 -0.63
CA LEU A 124 -17.86 4.01 -1.89
C LEU A 124 -19.34 4.40 -1.80
N MET A 125 -20.19 3.56 -1.18
CA MET A 125 -21.60 3.85 -0.97
C MET A 125 -21.80 5.08 -0.07
N VAL A 126 -20.98 5.24 0.98
CA VAL A 126 -21.03 6.44 1.84
C VAL A 126 -20.67 7.68 1.07
N ILE A 127 -19.60 7.65 0.23
CA ILE A 127 -19.17 8.79 -0.61
C ILE A 127 -20.27 9.15 -1.61
N GLU A 128 -20.83 8.17 -2.31
CA GLU A 128 -21.90 8.40 -3.29
C GLU A 128 -23.16 9.00 -2.62
N THR A 129 -23.49 8.53 -1.42
CA THR A 129 -24.60 9.07 -0.66
C THR A 129 -24.31 10.52 -0.24
N ALA A 130 -23.12 10.78 0.29
CA ALA A 130 -22.74 12.13 0.71
C ALA A 130 -22.77 13.12 -0.46
N LYS A 131 -22.30 12.74 -1.65
CA LYS A 131 -22.37 13.59 -2.86
C LYS A 131 -23.81 13.98 -3.25
N ARG A 132 -24.79 13.15 -2.98
CA ARG A 132 -26.20 13.45 -3.28
C ARG A 132 -26.82 14.51 -2.35
N TYR A 133 -26.33 14.58 -1.12
CA TYR A 133 -26.87 15.47 -0.10
C TYR A 133 -26.06 16.76 0.09
N TRP A 134 -24.80 16.78 -0.35
CA TRP A 134 -23.94 17.94 -0.28
C TRP A 134 -23.80 18.57 -1.68
N LYS A 135 -24.87 19.22 -2.11
CA LYS A 135 -24.86 20.15 -3.24
C LYS A 135 -24.79 21.59 -2.74
#